data_d6f45447f964afac60eda87a5aa4105e
#
_entry.id   d6f45447f964afac60eda87a5aa4105e
#
_cell.length_a   1.000
_cell.length_b   1.000
_cell.length_c   1.000
_cell.angle_alpha   90.00
_cell.angle_beta   90.00
_cell.angle_gamma   90.00
#
_symmetry.space_group_name_H-M   'P 1'
#
loop_
_entity.id
_entity.type
_entity.pdbx_description
1 polymer ?
#
loop_
_entity_poly.entity_id
_entity_poly.type
_entity_poly.pdbx_seq_one_letter_code
_entity_poly.pdbx_strand_id
1 'polypeptide(L)'
;MFFICELKKLRQLKTSLLARFRCEKKLAYLPTQLEPRIEACEELAALKVAEENLEEQRRIDAKNRKKRLRRATWIAFFLSLIASGVVAFLLSLTLVPALVVVVGATTVITLIGHLIAESAIKKGPAKNADAIAACEEELAFATVAFEAAKVIIEDELQEEIAYHENVLKALNAIIEMNTVVHDCDKNYNTVCQIIWCFEHKYAYTVKDAKQWIARANHSKYVRAKLDQLNLEPQDEADVDLDATEGKDYSEEIPEITEAEA
;
A
#
# COMPACT_ATOMS: atom_id res chain seq x y z
N MET A 1 32.39 -25.80 36.95
CA MET A 1 32.70 -24.61 36.13
C MET A 1 32.29 -24.79 34.66
N PHE A 2 32.59 -25.91 33.99
CA PHE A 2 32.20 -26.21 32.60
C PHE A 2 30.69 -26.12 32.36
N PHE A 3 29.86 -26.68 33.22
CA PHE A 3 28.40 -26.68 33.12
C PHE A 3 27.80 -25.27 32.98
N ILE A 4 28.25 -24.31 33.79
CA ILE A 4 27.74 -22.94 33.76
C ILE A 4 28.13 -22.24 32.43
N CYS A 5 29.31 -22.52 31.93
CA CYS A 5 29.79 -21.95 30.67
C CYS A 5 28.99 -22.50 29.46
N GLU A 6 28.72 -23.80 29.43
CA GLU A 6 27.90 -24.41 28.37
C GLU A 6 26.46 -23.90 28.40
N LEU A 7 25.86 -23.79 29.59
CA LEU A 7 24.51 -23.27 29.74
C LEU A 7 24.40 -21.80 29.26
N LYS A 8 25.41 -20.96 29.58
CA LYS A 8 25.45 -19.58 29.09
C LYS A 8 25.51 -19.51 27.55
N LYS A 9 26.37 -20.32 26.95
CA LYS A 9 26.51 -20.38 25.48
C LYS A 9 25.23 -20.94 24.82
N LEU A 10 24.55 -21.88 25.43
CA LEU A 10 23.26 -22.41 24.96
C LEU A 10 22.16 -21.34 25.02
N ARG A 11 22.11 -20.55 26.09
CA ARG A 11 21.16 -19.44 26.19
C ARG A 11 21.42 -18.35 25.16
N GLN A 12 22.69 -18.01 24.91
CA GLN A 12 23.06 -17.09 23.83
C GLN A 12 22.65 -17.65 22.46
N LEU A 13 22.88 -18.93 22.22
CA LEU A 13 22.43 -19.58 20.97
C LEU A 13 20.92 -19.54 20.81
N LYS A 14 20.15 -19.82 21.89
CA LYS A 14 18.69 -19.70 21.90
C LYS A 14 18.25 -18.30 21.50
N THR A 15 18.84 -17.26 22.09
CA THR A 15 18.52 -15.85 21.81
C THR A 15 18.84 -15.51 20.34
N SER A 16 19.99 -15.95 19.83
CA SER A 16 20.38 -15.71 18.42
C SER A 16 19.43 -16.41 17.44
N LEU A 17 19.01 -17.65 17.74
CA LEU A 17 18.05 -18.39 16.92
C LEU A 17 16.67 -17.72 16.91
N LEU A 18 16.21 -17.21 18.05
CA LEU A 18 14.96 -16.46 18.14
C LEU A 18 15.02 -15.14 17.36
N ALA A 19 16.13 -14.39 17.51
CA ALA A 19 16.36 -13.16 16.76
C ALA A 19 16.40 -13.43 15.25
N ARG A 20 17.06 -14.51 14.83
CA ARG A 20 17.08 -14.92 13.42
C ARG A 20 15.66 -15.18 12.90
N PHE A 21 14.85 -15.94 13.64
CA PHE A 21 13.47 -16.24 13.24
C PHE A 21 12.62 -14.97 13.10
N ARG A 22 12.74 -14.04 14.06
CA ARG A 22 12.05 -12.74 14.00
C ARG A 22 12.49 -11.92 12.78
N CYS A 23 13.79 -11.91 12.50
CA CYS A 23 14.35 -11.21 11.34
C CYS A 23 13.86 -11.82 10.02
N GLU A 24 13.82 -13.15 9.91
CA GLU A 24 13.29 -13.86 8.73
C GLU A 24 11.80 -13.54 8.53
N LYS A 25 11.02 -13.54 9.61
CA LYS A 25 9.58 -13.18 9.58
C LYS A 25 9.37 -11.73 9.14
N LYS A 26 10.17 -10.81 9.65
CA LYS A 26 10.11 -9.39 9.26
C LYS A 26 10.48 -9.19 7.80
N LEU A 27 11.54 -9.85 7.32
CA LEU A 27 11.93 -9.82 5.90
C LEU A 27 10.84 -10.36 4.97
N ALA A 28 10.11 -11.38 5.39
CA ALA A 28 8.98 -11.90 4.62
C ALA A 28 7.79 -10.93 4.60
N TYR A 29 7.61 -10.13 5.66
CA TYR A 29 6.52 -9.18 5.80
C TYR A 29 6.77 -7.84 5.08
N LEU A 30 7.99 -7.32 5.11
CA LEU A 30 8.35 -6.01 4.55
C LEU A 30 7.88 -5.80 3.10
N PRO A 31 8.07 -6.74 2.15
CA PRO A 31 7.60 -6.54 0.78
C PRO A 31 6.08 -6.34 0.67
N THR A 32 5.31 -6.86 1.61
CA THR A 32 3.84 -6.71 1.61
C THR A 32 3.39 -5.35 2.10
N GLN A 33 4.30 -4.54 2.66
CA GLN A 33 4.00 -3.20 3.18
C GLN A 33 4.06 -2.10 2.12
N LEU A 34 4.56 -2.39 0.93
CA LEU A 34 4.70 -1.38 -0.12
C LEU A 34 3.34 -0.77 -0.51
N GLU A 35 2.36 -1.60 -0.87
CA GLU A 35 1.02 -1.12 -1.25
C GLU A 35 0.32 -0.35 -0.13
N PRO A 36 0.24 -0.86 1.13
CA PRO A 36 -0.34 -0.12 2.25
C PRO A 36 0.33 1.23 2.52
N ARG A 37 1.66 1.33 2.41
CA ARG A 37 2.40 2.59 2.60
C ARG A 37 2.07 3.59 1.49
N ILE A 38 1.98 3.16 0.24
CA ILE A 38 1.56 4.00 -0.88
C ILE A 38 0.10 4.45 -0.71
N GLU A 39 -0.80 3.57 -0.28
CA GLU A 39 -2.21 3.91 -0.06
C GLU A 39 -2.42 4.90 1.09
N ALA A 40 -1.57 4.86 2.10
CA ALA A 40 -1.59 5.77 3.25
C ALA A 40 -0.88 7.12 2.98
N CYS A 41 -0.23 7.28 1.83
CA CYS A 41 0.52 8.47 1.47
C CYS A 41 -0.41 9.68 1.29
N GLU A 42 -0.04 10.81 1.88
CA GLU A 42 -0.83 12.06 1.81
C GLU A 42 -0.90 12.60 0.37
N GLU A 43 0.13 12.40 -0.41
CA GLU A 43 0.21 12.82 -1.81
C GLU A 43 -0.80 12.08 -2.70
N LEU A 44 -1.09 10.81 -2.41
CA LEU A 44 -2.16 10.07 -3.09
C LEU A 44 -3.54 10.66 -2.76
N ALA A 45 -3.76 11.06 -1.51
CA ALA A 45 -4.99 11.71 -1.13
C ALA A 45 -5.14 13.08 -1.83
N ALA A 46 -4.06 13.87 -1.91
CA ALA A 46 -4.03 15.13 -2.64
C ALA A 46 -4.29 14.93 -4.14
N LEU A 47 -3.71 13.92 -4.75
CA LEU A 47 -3.94 13.57 -6.15
C LEU A 47 -5.42 13.24 -6.42
N LYS A 48 -6.05 12.42 -5.58
CA LYS A 48 -7.48 12.09 -5.71
C LYS A 48 -8.36 13.31 -5.61
N VAL A 49 -8.06 14.24 -4.69
CA VAL A 49 -8.81 15.51 -4.54
C VAL A 49 -8.63 16.38 -5.79
N ALA A 50 -7.44 16.49 -6.35
CA ALA A 50 -7.19 17.25 -7.57
C ALA A 50 -7.94 16.64 -8.77
N GLU A 51 -8.00 15.32 -8.90
CA GLU A 51 -8.80 14.63 -9.93
C GLU A 51 -10.30 14.92 -9.78
N GLU A 52 -10.84 14.83 -8.57
CA GLU A 52 -12.26 15.16 -8.29
C GLU A 52 -12.60 16.60 -8.65
N ASN A 53 -11.74 17.54 -8.26
CA ASN A 53 -11.92 18.97 -8.58
C ASN A 53 -11.95 19.21 -10.09
N LEU A 54 -11.04 18.60 -10.84
CA LEU A 54 -11.01 18.71 -12.30
C LEU A 54 -12.27 18.10 -12.94
N GLU A 55 -12.70 16.93 -12.48
CA GLU A 55 -13.94 16.31 -12.95
C GLU A 55 -15.16 17.18 -12.66
N GLU A 56 -15.23 17.79 -11.49
CA GLU A 56 -16.33 18.68 -11.13
C GLU A 56 -16.37 19.90 -12.06
N GLN A 57 -15.24 20.56 -12.33
CA GLN A 57 -15.15 21.68 -13.25
C GLN A 57 -15.56 21.28 -14.68
N ARG A 58 -15.16 20.13 -15.16
CA ARG A 58 -15.58 19.60 -16.46
C ARG A 58 -17.08 19.29 -16.51
N ARG A 59 -17.66 18.76 -15.40
CA ARG A 59 -19.12 18.56 -15.28
C ARG A 59 -19.90 19.88 -15.28
N ILE A 60 -19.38 20.90 -14.62
CA ILE A 60 -19.97 22.26 -14.63
C ILE A 60 -19.93 22.84 -16.05
N ASP A 61 -18.82 22.71 -16.78
CA ASP A 61 -18.73 23.19 -18.15
C ASP A 61 -19.72 22.46 -19.07
N ALA A 62 -19.82 21.14 -18.95
CA ALA A 62 -20.77 20.36 -19.73
C ALA A 62 -22.23 20.81 -19.47
N LYS A 63 -22.60 21.06 -18.19
CA LYS A 63 -23.92 21.60 -17.86
C LYS A 63 -24.15 23.02 -18.45
N ASN A 64 -23.13 23.87 -18.41
CA ASN A 64 -23.19 25.22 -18.96
C ASN A 64 -23.31 25.20 -20.49
N ARG A 65 -22.55 24.33 -21.16
CA ARG A 65 -22.68 24.12 -22.64
C ARG A 65 -24.08 23.66 -23.01
N LYS A 66 -24.65 22.69 -22.29
CA LYS A 66 -26.02 22.20 -22.49
C LYS A 66 -27.08 23.31 -22.29
N LYS A 67 -26.90 24.16 -21.26
CA LYS A 67 -27.80 25.32 -21.03
C LYS A 67 -27.70 26.37 -22.16
N ARG A 68 -26.46 26.66 -22.63
CA ARG A 68 -26.21 27.56 -23.75
C ARG A 68 -26.86 27.04 -25.04
N LEU A 69 -26.69 25.75 -25.32
CA LEU A 69 -27.29 25.11 -26.48
C LEU A 69 -28.82 25.20 -26.47
N ARG A 70 -29.44 24.87 -25.31
CA ARG A 70 -30.90 25.04 -25.16
C ARG A 70 -31.36 26.44 -25.43
N ARG A 71 -30.68 27.46 -24.82
CA ARG A 71 -31.03 28.88 -25.06
C ARG A 71 -30.88 29.26 -26.53
N ALA A 72 -29.79 28.87 -27.17
CA ALA A 72 -29.56 29.15 -28.59
C ALA A 72 -30.66 28.52 -29.49
N THR A 73 -31.04 27.27 -29.17
CA THR A 73 -32.13 26.56 -29.90
C THR A 73 -33.47 27.30 -29.71
N TRP A 74 -33.80 27.74 -28.51
CA TRP A 74 -35.03 28.52 -28.27
C TRP A 74 -35.02 29.85 -29.03
N ILE A 75 -33.91 30.58 -29.02
CA ILE A 75 -33.76 31.84 -29.74
C ILE A 75 -33.92 31.57 -31.26
N ALA A 76 -33.25 30.57 -31.80
CA ALA A 76 -33.41 30.20 -33.20
C ALA A 76 -34.85 29.81 -33.56
N PHE A 77 -35.55 29.08 -32.68
CA PHE A 77 -36.95 28.73 -32.84
C PHE A 77 -37.85 29.97 -32.91
N PHE A 78 -37.74 30.90 -31.99
CA PHE A 78 -38.57 32.12 -31.99
C PHE A 78 -38.25 33.00 -33.18
N LEU A 79 -36.98 33.18 -33.52
CA LEU A 79 -36.59 33.98 -34.71
C LEU A 79 -37.11 33.36 -36.00
N SER A 80 -37.02 32.02 -36.13
CA SER A 80 -37.53 31.35 -37.30
C SER A 80 -39.06 31.39 -37.40
N LEU A 81 -39.76 31.33 -36.28
CA LEU A 81 -41.23 31.48 -36.23
C LEU A 81 -41.67 32.86 -36.69
N ILE A 82 -40.99 33.92 -36.25
CA ILE A 82 -41.28 35.30 -36.65
C ILE A 82 -41.00 35.48 -38.14
N ALA A 83 -39.80 35.03 -38.61
CA ALA A 83 -39.42 35.16 -39.99
C ALA A 83 -40.35 34.42 -40.96
N SER A 84 -40.71 33.16 -40.62
CA SER A 84 -41.63 32.37 -41.44
C SER A 84 -43.06 32.94 -41.43
N GLY A 85 -43.50 33.50 -40.32
CA GLY A 85 -44.78 34.20 -40.21
C GLY A 85 -44.85 35.46 -41.09
N VAL A 86 -43.78 36.24 -41.10
CA VAL A 86 -43.66 37.46 -41.98
C VAL A 86 -43.67 37.03 -43.46
N VAL A 87 -42.94 35.99 -43.82
CA VAL A 87 -42.93 35.48 -45.21
C VAL A 87 -44.31 34.99 -45.65
N ALA A 88 -45.02 34.24 -44.80
CA ALA A 88 -46.37 33.77 -45.10
C ALA A 88 -47.37 34.93 -45.24
N PHE A 89 -47.22 35.99 -44.47
CA PHE A 89 -48.02 37.22 -44.57
C PHE A 89 -47.75 37.96 -45.88
N LEU A 90 -46.47 38.17 -46.22
CA LEU A 90 -46.06 38.85 -47.46
C LEU A 90 -46.50 38.12 -48.71
N LEU A 91 -46.56 36.78 -48.70
CA LEU A 91 -47.04 35.98 -49.80
C LEU A 91 -48.56 35.89 -49.91
N SER A 92 -49.30 36.55 -48.99
CA SER A 92 -50.77 36.55 -48.94
C SER A 92 -51.40 35.15 -49.03
N LEU A 93 -50.77 34.18 -48.38
CA LEU A 93 -51.21 32.79 -48.36
C LEU A 93 -52.52 32.61 -47.59
N THR A 94 -53.39 31.72 -48.11
CA THR A 94 -54.55 31.29 -47.38
C THR A 94 -54.14 30.46 -46.15
N LEU A 95 -55.01 30.31 -45.16
CA LEU A 95 -54.68 29.81 -43.81
C LEU A 95 -53.99 28.42 -43.84
N VAL A 96 -54.40 27.50 -44.69
CA VAL A 96 -53.82 26.16 -44.76
C VAL A 96 -52.41 26.11 -45.35
N PRO A 97 -52.13 26.68 -46.55
CA PRO A 97 -50.77 26.73 -47.07
C PRO A 97 -49.85 27.64 -46.23
N ALA A 98 -50.36 28.70 -45.61
CA ALA A 98 -49.57 29.48 -44.65
C ALA A 98 -49.08 28.66 -43.47
N LEU A 99 -49.88 27.81 -42.87
CA LEU A 99 -49.55 26.96 -41.75
C LEU A 99 -48.47 25.93 -42.16
N VAL A 100 -48.57 25.33 -43.33
CA VAL A 100 -47.58 24.38 -43.84
C VAL A 100 -46.21 25.05 -44.03
N VAL A 101 -46.19 26.21 -44.66
CA VAL A 101 -44.97 26.99 -44.88
C VAL A 101 -44.32 27.42 -43.56
N VAL A 102 -45.10 27.95 -42.64
CA VAL A 102 -44.59 28.37 -41.30
C VAL A 102 -44.03 27.23 -40.53
N VAL A 103 -44.73 26.12 -40.42
CA VAL A 103 -44.25 24.92 -39.65
C VAL A 103 -43.03 24.32 -40.33
N GLY A 104 -43.06 24.11 -41.64
CA GLY A 104 -41.95 23.54 -42.40
C GLY A 104 -40.68 24.38 -42.33
N ALA A 105 -40.80 25.69 -42.66
CA ALA A 105 -39.66 26.60 -42.59
C ALA A 105 -39.10 26.75 -41.18
N THR A 106 -39.98 26.88 -40.16
CA THR A 106 -39.54 26.97 -38.78
C THR A 106 -38.76 25.73 -38.35
N THR A 107 -39.21 24.52 -38.69
CA THR A 107 -38.48 23.28 -38.35
C THR A 107 -37.11 23.22 -38.98
N VAL A 108 -37.00 23.50 -40.29
CA VAL A 108 -35.73 23.47 -41.02
C VAL A 108 -34.73 24.52 -40.50
N ILE A 109 -35.20 25.77 -40.34
CA ILE A 109 -34.33 26.85 -39.85
C ILE A 109 -33.87 26.57 -38.40
N THR A 110 -34.78 26.08 -37.54
CA THR A 110 -34.43 25.72 -36.15
C THR A 110 -33.39 24.57 -36.12
N LEU A 111 -33.51 23.58 -36.96
CA LEU A 111 -32.58 22.46 -37.04
C LEU A 111 -31.19 22.91 -37.49
N ILE A 112 -31.13 23.76 -38.53
CA ILE A 112 -29.87 24.35 -39.00
C ILE A 112 -29.26 25.25 -37.90
N GLY A 113 -30.07 26.09 -37.27
CA GLY A 113 -29.63 26.95 -36.15
C GLY A 113 -29.10 26.14 -34.97
N HIS A 114 -29.72 25.00 -34.68
CA HIS A 114 -29.24 24.08 -33.64
C HIS A 114 -27.86 23.50 -33.97
N LEU A 115 -27.66 23.01 -35.23
CA LEU A 115 -26.39 22.45 -35.65
C LEU A 115 -25.26 23.48 -35.66
N ILE A 116 -25.56 24.71 -36.10
CA ILE A 116 -24.59 25.82 -36.07
C ILE A 116 -24.23 26.17 -34.60
N ALA A 117 -25.23 26.30 -33.76
CA ALA A 117 -25.03 26.59 -32.34
C ALA A 117 -24.23 25.49 -31.61
N GLU A 118 -24.53 24.25 -31.92
CA GLU A 118 -23.78 23.11 -31.37
C GLU A 118 -22.31 23.14 -31.77
N SER A 119 -22.04 23.37 -33.08
CA SER A 119 -20.67 23.47 -33.60
C SER A 119 -19.92 24.67 -32.97
N ALA A 120 -20.56 25.81 -32.86
CA ALA A 120 -19.96 27.01 -32.26
C ALA A 120 -19.68 26.84 -30.73
N ILE A 121 -20.61 26.21 -30.01
CA ILE A 121 -20.44 25.94 -28.58
C ILE A 121 -19.37 24.87 -28.30
N LYS A 122 -19.26 23.86 -29.17
CA LYS A 122 -18.20 22.85 -29.07
C LYS A 122 -16.81 23.42 -29.31
N LYS A 123 -16.69 24.35 -30.28
CA LYS A 123 -15.40 24.97 -30.62
C LYS A 123 -15.05 26.19 -29.75
N GLY A 124 -16.02 26.75 -29.04
CA GLY A 124 -15.80 27.90 -28.19
C GLY A 124 -15.11 27.56 -26.87
N PRO A 125 -14.39 28.52 -26.26
CA PRO A 125 -13.76 28.32 -24.96
C PRO A 125 -14.81 27.97 -23.89
N ALA A 126 -14.42 27.15 -22.94
CA ALA A 126 -15.24 26.86 -21.76
C ALA A 126 -15.50 28.16 -20.95
N LYS A 127 -16.66 28.28 -20.36
CA LYS A 127 -16.95 29.48 -19.54
C LYS A 127 -16.05 29.57 -18.29
N ASN A 128 -15.58 28.43 -17.82
CA ASN A 128 -14.66 28.27 -16.71
C ASN A 128 -13.28 27.73 -17.17
N ALA A 129 -12.82 28.15 -18.36
CA ALA A 129 -11.55 27.69 -18.93
C ALA A 129 -10.37 27.92 -17.96
N ASP A 130 -10.33 29.08 -17.33
CA ASP A 130 -9.27 29.44 -16.38
C ASP A 130 -9.31 28.54 -15.13
N ALA A 131 -10.50 28.19 -14.64
CA ALA A 131 -10.66 27.27 -13.52
C ALA A 131 -10.26 25.83 -13.89
N ILE A 132 -10.57 25.39 -15.11
CA ILE A 132 -10.14 24.09 -15.62
C ILE A 132 -8.62 24.05 -15.77
N ALA A 133 -8.01 25.10 -16.32
CA ALA A 133 -6.57 25.20 -16.49
C ALA A 133 -5.85 25.19 -15.12
N ALA A 134 -6.37 25.91 -14.12
CA ALA A 134 -5.85 25.89 -12.76
C ALA A 134 -5.93 24.47 -12.14
N CYS A 135 -7.05 23.77 -12.27
CA CYS A 135 -7.18 22.39 -11.79
C CYS A 135 -6.27 21.41 -12.56
N GLU A 136 -6.02 21.63 -13.86
CA GLU A 136 -5.07 20.81 -14.64
C GLU A 136 -3.63 21.04 -14.17
N GLU A 137 -3.27 22.27 -13.81
CA GLU A 137 -1.96 22.59 -13.23
C GLU A 137 -1.80 21.97 -11.84
N GLU A 138 -2.83 22.06 -11.00
CA GLU A 138 -2.88 21.45 -9.66
C GLU A 138 -2.75 19.91 -9.75
N LEU A 139 -3.44 19.28 -10.69
CA LEU A 139 -3.35 17.85 -10.94
C LEU A 139 -1.93 17.46 -11.42
N ALA A 140 -1.34 18.23 -12.31
CA ALA A 140 0.03 17.98 -12.79
C ALA A 140 1.04 18.06 -11.62
N PHE A 141 0.88 19.05 -10.74
CA PHE A 141 1.73 19.18 -9.55
C PHE A 141 1.54 18.02 -8.57
N ALA A 142 0.29 17.67 -8.27
CA ALA A 142 -0.04 16.54 -7.39
C ALA A 142 0.49 15.20 -7.95
N THR A 143 0.45 15.02 -9.27
CA THR A 143 0.99 13.83 -9.93
C THR A 143 2.50 13.73 -9.73
N VAL A 144 3.23 14.81 -9.94
CA VAL A 144 4.70 14.85 -9.75
C VAL A 144 5.07 14.61 -8.28
N ALA A 145 4.33 15.22 -7.36
CA ALA A 145 4.53 15.03 -5.92
C ALA A 145 4.31 13.57 -5.51
N PHE A 146 3.23 12.95 -5.99
CA PHE A 146 2.94 11.54 -5.71
C PHE A 146 4.01 10.58 -6.27
N GLU A 147 4.45 10.79 -7.51
CA GLU A 147 5.53 9.96 -8.09
C GLU A 147 6.84 10.11 -7.31
N ALA A 148 7.17 11.32 -6.84
CA ALA A 148 8.35 11.53 -5.99
C ALA A 148 8.20 10.83 -4.62
N ALA A 149 7.04 10.94 -3.97
CA ALA A 149 6.76 10.28 -2.71
C ALA A 149 6.82 8.75 -2.84
N LYS A 150 6.29 8.21 -3.93
CA LYS A 150 6.36 6.77 -4.21
C LYS A 150 7.80 6.26 -4.30
N VAL A 151 8.68 6.98 -4.99
CA VAL A 151 10.10 6.62 -5.08
C VAL A 151 10.75 6.64 -3.69
N ILE A 152 10.45 7.64 -2.86
CA ILE A 152 10.98 7.72 -1.49
C ILE A 152 10.53 6.51 -0.66
N ILE A 153 9.25 6.15 -0.71
CA ILE A 153 8.71 4.98 0.00
C ILE A 153 9.37 3.68 -0.48
N GLU A 154 9.60 3.53 -1.78
CA GLU A 154 10.27 2.38 -2.36
C GLU A 154 11.72 2.30 -1.89
N ASP A 155 12.46 3.42 -1.88
CA ASP A 155 13.85 3.48 -1.43
C ASP A 155 13.97 3.20 0.07
N GLU A 156 13.13 3.79 0.92
CA GLU A 156 13.10 3.53 2.37
C GLU A 156 12.83 2.05 2.67
N LEU A 157 11.90 1.43 1.94
CA LEU A 157 11.59 0.01 2.11
C LEU A 157 12.78 -0.87 1.68
N GLN A 158 13.47 -0.52 0.61
CA GLN A 158 14.67 -1.22 0.14
C GLN A 158 15.82 -1.11 1.17
N GLU A 159 16.01 0.06 1.76
CA GLU A 159 17.01 0.25 2.82
C GLU A 159 16.66 -0.59 4.07
N GLU A 160 15.39 -0.64 4.47
CA GLU A 160 14.93 -1.46 5.60
C GLU A 160 15.14 -2.96 5.34
N ILE A 161 14.86 -3.44 4.12
CA ILE A 161 15.13 -4.81 3.70
C ILE A 161 16.63 -5.10 3.76
N ALA A 162 17.46 -4.25 3.18
CA ALA A 162 18.91 -4.42 3.16
C ALA A 162 19.52 -4.44 4.58
N TYR A 163 19.00 -3.60 5.48
CA TYR A 163 19.39 -3.62 6.88
C TYR A 163 19.11 -4.98 7.53
N HIS A 164 17.87 -5.50 7.40
CA HIS A 164 17.50 -6.78 7.98
C HIS A 164 18.24 -7.97 7.35
N GLU A 165 18.56 -7.91 6.05
CA GLU A 165 19.42 -8.92 5.42
C GLU A 165 20.83 -8.94 6.02
N ASN A 166 21.40 -7.78 6.30
CA ASN A 166 22.71 -7.69 6.95
C ASN A 166 22.67 -8.21 8.39
N VAL A 167 21.63 -7.86 9.15
CA VAL A 167 21.39 -8.42 10.50
C VAL A 167 21.26 -9.95 10.43
N LEU A 168 20.52 -10.48 9.48
CA LEU A 168 20.36 -11.93 9.29
C LEU A 168 21.70 -12.62 8.99
N LYS A 169 22.54 -12.01 8.15
CA LYS A 169 23.89 -12.52 7.86
C LYS A 169 24.77 -12.56 9.12
N ALA A 170 24.71 -11.49 9.91
CA ALA A 170 25.47 -11.43 11.17
C ALA A 170 24.99 -12.48 12.18
N LEU A 171 23.68 -12.65 12.34
CA LEU A 171 23.09 -13.67 13.21
C LEU A 171 23.47 -15.09 12.77
N ASN A 172 23.45 -15.38 11.47
CA ASN A 172 23.88 -16.66 10.93
C ASN A 172 25.35 -16.93 11.27
N ALA A 173 26.23 -15.95 11.12
CA ALA A 173 27.64 -16.08 11.47
C ALA A 173 27.82 -16.36 12.98
N ILE A 174 27.07 -15.69 13.86
CA ILE A 174 27.11 -15.94 15.31
C ILE A 174 26.64 -17.36 15.62
N ILE A 175 25.57 -17.84 14.99
CA ILE A 175 25.06 -19.21 15.16
C ILE A 175 26.06 -20.24 14.68
N GLU A 176 26.71 -20.01 13.53
CA GLU A 176 27.73 -20.91 12.98
C GLU A 176 28.96 -21.01 13.89
N MET A 177 29.42 -19.87 14.42
CA MET A 177 30.57 -19.84 15.36
C MET A 177 30.31 -20.53 16.69
N ASN A 178 29.05 -20.79 17.04
CA ASN A 178 28.73 -21.51 18.26
C ASN A 178 29.07 -23.01 18.14
N THR A 179 30.05 -23.46 18.86
CA THR A 179 30.57 -24.84 18.83
C THR A 179 30.01 -25.76 19.94
N VAL A 180 29.10 -25.24 20.77
CA VAL A 180 28.55 -26.02 21.90
C VAL A 180 27.61 -27.11 21.43
N VAL A 181 26.92 -26.87 20.32
CA VAL A 181 25.97 -27.82 19.72
C VAL A 181 26.43 -28.13 18.30
N HIS A 182 26.25 -29.34 17.85
CA HIS A 182 26.56 -29.73 16.48
C HIS A 182 25.57 -29.03 15.50
N ASP A 183 25.99 -28.73 14.29
CA ASP A 183 25.21 -27.96 13.33
C ASP A 183 23.82 -28.53 13.04
N CYS A 184 23.67 -29.84 12.99
CA CYS A 184 22.37 -30.49 12.80
C CYS A 184 21.38 -30.27 13.98
N ASP A 185 21.87 -29.86 15.15
CA ASP A 185 21.08 -29.63 16.36
C ASP A 185 20.89 -28.14 16.68
N LYS A 186 21.42 -27.25 15.83
CA LYS A 186 21.27 -25.78 15.95
C LYS A 186 19.88 -25.35 15.50
N ASN A 187 18.84 -25.96 16.06
CA ASN A 187 17.47 -25.53 15.91
C ASN A 187 16.90 -25.11 17.27
N TYR A 188 15.95 -24.17 17.25
CA TYR A 188 15.40 -23.57 18.47
C TYR A 188 14.86 -24.59 19.44
N ASN A 189 14.07 -25.55 18.98
CA ASN A 189 13.45 -26.58 19.82
C ASN A 189 14.47 -27.49 20.49
N THR A 190 15.44 -27.98 19.72
CA THR A 190 16.51 -28.82 20.28
C THR A 190 17.31 -28.07 21.33
N VAL A 191 17.65 -26.83 21.08
CA VAL A 191 18.40 -25.99 22.04
C VAL A 191 17.57 -25.75 23.30
N CYS A 192 16.27 -25.46 23.19
CA CYS A 192 15.37 -25.33 24.33
C CYS A 192 15.28 -26.61 25.15
N GLN A 193 15.16 -27.77 24.53
CA GLN A 193 15.15 -29.08 25.21
C GLN A 193 16.46 -29.37 25.94
N ILE A 194 17.59 -29.05 25.31
CA ILE A 194 18.91 -29.21 25.97
C ILE A 194 19.01 -28.28 27.19
N ILE A 195 18.64 -27.00 27.06
CA ILE A 195 18.64 -26.03 28.17
C ILE A 195 17.76 -26.55 29.31
N TRP A 196 16.56 -27.04 28.99
CA TRP A 196 15.65 -27.60 30.00
C TRP A 196 16.27 -28.78 30.74
N CYS A 197 16.96 -29.70 30.05
CA CYS A 197 17.66 -30.81 30.71
C CYS A 197 18.74 -30.32 31.68
N PHE A 198 19.46 -29.25 31.32
CA PHE A 198 20.47 -28.63 32.19
C PHE A 198 19.84 -27.99 33.41
N GLU A 199 18.78 -27.20 33.24
CA GLU A 199 18.10 -26.47 34.35
C GLU A 199 17.46 -27.43 35.35
N HIS A 200 16.96 -28.58 34.90
CA HIS A 200 16.37 -29.60 35.75
C HIS A 200 17.38 -30.64 36.24
N LYS A 201 18.68 -30.42 35.95
CA LYS A 201 19.79 -31.31 36.39
C LYS A 201 19.69 -32.76 35.89
N TYR A 202 19.00 -32.98 34.75
CA TYR A 202 18.96 -34.28 34.10
C TYR A 202 20.23 -34.57 33.30
N ALA A 203 20.99 -33.54 32.96
CA ALA A 203 22.24 -33.65 32.24
C ALA A 203 23.20 -32.53 32.66
N TYR A 204 24.49 -32.79 32.52
CA TYR A 204 25.56 -31.84 32.80
C TYR A 204 26.43 -31.54 31.57
N THR A 205 26.20 -32.29 30.50
CA THR A 205 26.82 -32.04 29.20
C THR A 205 25.77 -32.11 28.07
N VAL A 206 26.03 -31.45 26.94
CA VAL A 206 25.14 -31.49 25.79
C VAL A 206 24.94 -32.93 25.28
N LYS A 207 26.01 -33.78 25.31
CA LYS A 207 25.92 -35.18 24.92
C LYS A 207 24.96 -35.97 25.83
N ASP A 208 25.03 -35.76 27.13
CA ASP A 208 24.14 -36.42 28.09
C ASP A 208 22.70 -35.96 27.92
N ALA A 209 22.51 -34.68 27.70
CA ALA A 209 21.18 -34.11 27.44
C ALA A 209 20.52 -34.73 26.20
N LYS A 210 21.27 -34.87 25.11
CA LYS A 210 20.77 -35.54 23.90
C LYS A 210 20.43 -37.00 24.12
N GLN A 211 21.28 -37.73 24.85
CA GLN A 211 20.99 -39.13 25.22
C GLN A 211 19.76 -39.24 26.12
N TRP A 212 19.62 -38.30 27.08
CA TRP A 212 18.45 -38.25 27.94
C TRP A 212 17.17 -37.96 27.15
N ILE A 213 17.15 -36.97 26.25
CA ILE A 213 16.03 -36.63 25.39
C ILE A 213 15.65 -37.82 24.50
N ALA A 214 16.64 -38.53 23.90
CA ALA A 214 16.40 -39.69 23.08
C ALA A 214 15.74 -40.85 23.87
N ARG A 215 16.17 -41.09 25.12
CA ARG A 215 15.54 -42.07 26.02
C ARG A 215 14.16 -41.64 26.48
N ALA A 216 13.99 -40.35 26.77
CA ALA A 216 12.75 -39.79 27.26
C ALA A 216 11.62 -39.82 26.24
N ASN A 217 11.93 -39.79 24.95
CA ASN A 217 10.94 -39.96 23.87
C ASN A 217 10.18 -41.29 23.94
N HIS A 218 10.67 -42.28 24.71
CA HIS A 218 9.95 -43.53 25.00
C HIS A 218 8.97 -43.39 26.18
N SER A 219 9.01 -42.33 26.97
CA SER A 219 8.09 -42.06 28.11
C SER A 219 7.01 -41.07 27.71
N LYS A 220 5.72 -41.48 27.78
CA LYS A 220 4.58 -40.59 27.48
C LYS A 220 4.56 -39.31 28.28
N TYR A 221 4.97 -39.34 29.56
CA TYR A 221 4.97 -38.18 30.44
C TYR A 221 6.05 -37.15 30.07
N VAL A 222 7.24 -37.63 29.78
CA VAL A 222 8.36 -36.76 29.43
C VAL A 222 8.18 -36.20 28.04
N ARG A 223 7.63 -37.00 27.11
CA ARG A 223 7.29 -36.57 25.78
C ARG A 223 6.28 -35.42 25.82
N ALA A 224 5.21 -35.52 26.62
CA ALA A 224 4.25 -34.44 26.78
C ALA A 224 4.88 -33.13 27.31
N LYS A 225 5.89 -33.22 28.20
CA LYS A 225 6.63 -32.04 28.65
C LYS A 225 7.59 -31.48 27.61
N LEU A 226 8.25 -32.34 26.83
CA LEU A 226 9.11 -31.92 25.74
C LEU A 226 8.28 -31.32 24.60
N ASP A 227 7.07 -31.83 24.36
CA ASP A 227 6.13 -31.27 23.36
C ASP A 227 5.63 -29.90 23.79
N GLN A 228 5.50 -29.63 25.10
CA GLN A 228 5.20 -28.28 25.61
C GLN A 228 6.36 -27.29 25.42
N LEU A 229 7.61 -27.79 25.29
CA LEU A 229 8.78 -26.99 24.97
C LEU A 229 8.99 -26.81 23.43
N ASN A 230 8.26 -27.59 22.63
CA ASN A 230 8.16 -27.41 21.18
C ASN A 230 7.18 -26.29 20.80
N LEU A 231 6.97 -25.33 21.71
CA LEU A 231 6.32 -24.08 21.37
C LEU A 231 7.09 -23.47 20.19
N GLU A 232 6.41 -23.41 19.05
CA GLU A 232 6.95 -22.66 17.93
C GLU A 232 7.26 -21.25 18.43
N PRO A 233 8.34 -20.62 17.95
CA PRO A 233 8.66 -19.23 18.31
C PRO A 233 7.51 -18.24 18.05
N GLN A 234 6.44 -18.70 17.42
CA GLN A 234 5.22 -17.95 17.12
C GLN A 234 4.49 -17.42 18.35
N ASP A 235 4.44 -18.20 19.46
CA ASP A 235 3.63 -17.82 20.64
C ASP A 235 4.27 -16.71 21.48
N GLU A 236 5.60 -16.52 21.34
CA GLU A 236 6.30 -15.37 21.95
C GLU A 236 6.37 -14.17 20.99
N ALA A 237 5.98 -14.34 19.69
CA ALA A 237 6.08 -13.30 18.65
C ALA A 237 4.80 -12.48 18.48
N ASP A 238 3.66 -12.90 19.06
CA ASP A 238 2.41 -12.13 19.04
C ASP A 238 2.40 -10.97 20.06
N VAL A 239 3.51 -10.77 20.78
CA VAL A 239 3.71 -9.56 21.58
C VAL A 239 4.15 -8.45 20.65
N ASP A 240 3.16 -7.65 20.20
CA ASP A 240 3.27 -6.32 19.59
C ASP A 240 4.50 -6.07 18.69
N LEU A 241 4.41 -6.44 17.42
CA LEU A 241 5.33 -5.92 16.39
C LEU A 241 5.25 -4.38 16.31
N ASP A 242 4.11 -3.79 16.63
CA ASP A 242 3.90 -2.34 16.68
C ASP A 242 4.45 -1.66 17.93
N ALA A 243 4.68 -2.40 19.03
CA ALA A 243 5.24 -1.85 20.26
C ALA A 243 6.77 -1.76 20.27
N THR A 244 7.45 -2.25 19.24
CA THR A 244 8.92 -2.23 19.11
C THR A 244 9.45 -1.14 18.18
N GLU A 245 8.61 -0.31 17.59
CA GLU A 245 9.04 0.93 16.95
C GLU A 245 9.56 1.91 18.01
N GLY A 246 10.83 1.80 18.35
CA GLY A 246 11.51 2.72 19.27
C GLY A 246 12.46 2.07 20.27
N LYS A 247 12.58 0.76 20.32
CA LYS A 247 13.67 0.12 21.07
C LYS A 247 14.87 -0.07 20.16
N ASP A 248 15.82 0.84 20.35
CA ASP A 248 17.15 0.76 19.76
C ASP A 248 17.86 -0.51 20.27
N TYR A 249 17.84 -1.57 19.46
CA TYR A 249 18.53 -2.83 19.77
C TYR A 249 20.06 -2.72 19.66
N SER A 250 20.60 -1.53 19.38
CA SER A 250 22.05 -1.29 19.36
C SER A 250 22.69 -1.44 20.75
N GLU A 251 21.90 -1.31 21.83
CA GLU A 251 22.41 -1.47 23.21
C GLU A 251 22.43 -2.93 23.72
N GLU A 252 21.78 -3.88 23.06
CA GLU A 252 21.76 -5.29 23.47
C GLU A 252 22.74 -6.19 22.72
N ILE A 253 23.52 -5.66 21.77
CA ILE A 253 24.67 -6.39 21.24
C ILE A 253 25.79 -6.24 22.26
N PRO A 254 26.16 -7.29 23.03
CA PRO A 254 27.29 -7.19 23.91
C PRO A 254 28.50 -6.83 23.07
N GLU A 255 29.11 -5.66 23.32
CA GLU A 255 30.42 -5.33 22.81
C GLU A 255 31.32 -6.53 23.08
N ILE A 256 31.74 -7.18 22.01
CA ILE A 256 32.85 -8.13 22.09
C ILE A 256 34.08 -7.25 22.30
N THR A 257 34.32 -6.91 23.57
CA THR A 257 35.61 -6.35 23.95
C THR A 257 36.67 -7.38 23.55
N GLU A 258 37.49 -6.99 22.60
CA GLU A 258 38.80 -7.60 22.32
C GLU A 258 39.71 -7.46 23.54
N ALA A 259 39.47 -8.28 24.54
CA ALA A 259 40.36 -8.41 25.68
C ALA A 259 40.29 -9.85 26.14
N GLU A 260 41.12 -10.62 25.55
CA GLU A 260 41.94 -11.75 26.08
C GLU A 260 42.34 -12.65 24.91
N ALA A 261 43.45 -12.20 24.28
CA ALA A 261 44.32 -13.06 23.50
C ALA A 261 45.25 -13.82 24.47
#